data_718b522943462f506a0b713fd57078ab
#
_entry.id   718b522943462f506a0b713fd57078ab
#
_cell.length_a   1.000
_cell.length_b   1.000
_cell.length_c   1.000
_cell.angle_alpha   90.00
_cell.angle_beta   90.00
_cell.angle_gamma   90.00
#
_symmetry.space_group_name_H-M   'P 1'
#
loop_
_entity.id
_entity.type
_entity.pdbx_description
1 polymer ?
#
loop_
_entity_poly.entity_id
_entity_poly.type
_entity_poly.pdbx_seq_one_letter_code
_entity_poly.pdbx_strand_id
1 'polypeptide(L)'
;MNKFTGVLLLGTALLAGCVDREGYYNSVREEESHGLTSLRGQPALRYSDDWSRWPRVYGATALYPLYASAYYKLVPEPKDKDRTSLAWQAYGLQQTRTAEAYDSLIKGSATVIFVAQPSEGQKKRAEEAGVKLKYTAFAREAFVFIVDINNPVNSLSEHQVKDIFSGKTSRWNKVGGSDEHIKVWQRPEDSGSQTIMKGLVMQDTPMLPAKKSTVIDLMGGLITEVADYQNTPSSIGYTFHYYVTRMNDNMLKMRKQIKFLAINGVAPTEENIRNGTYPYIVDAYMVTRENPTPETQKFVDWFLSPQGQQLVEDVGYVPLYEASPESSGQ
;
A
#
# COMPACT_ATOMS: atom_id res chain seq x y z
N MET A 1 -74.85 2.56 -1.02
CA MET A 1 -73.84 3.41 -0.40
C MET A 1 -72.73 2.50 0.16
N ASN A 2 -71.78 2.10 -0.65
CA ASN A 2 -70.71 1.23 -0.26
C ASN A 2 -69.40 2.08 -0.14
N LYS A 3 -68.87 2.10 1.08
CA LYS A 3 -67.53 2.67 1.34
C LYS A 3 -66.46 1.58 1.09
N PHE A 4 -65.67 1.78 0.08
CA PHE A 4 -64.43 1.02 -0.13
C PHE A 4 -63.33 1.61 0.71
N THR A 5 -62.82 0.83 1.64
CA THR A 5 -61.62 1.15 2.42
C THR A 5 -60.43 0.59 1.66
N GLY A 6 -59.65 1.48 1.06
CA GLY A 6 -58.42 1.09 0.39
C GLY A 6 -57.30 0.88 1.42
N VAL A 7 -56.77 -0.32 1.49
CA VAL A 7 -55.54 -0.65 2.23
C VAL A 7 -54.33 -0.27 1.38
N LEU A 8 -53.59 0.70 1.85
CA LEU A 8 -52.32 1.14 1.25
C LEU A 8 -51.21 0.18 1.69
N LEU A 9 -50.85 -0.78 0.84
CA LEU A 9 -49.63 -1.59 1.02
C LEU A 9 -48.42 -0.73 0.72
N LEU A 10 -47.70 -0.29 1.76
CA LEU A 10 -46.35 0.22 1.63
C LEU A 10 -45.41 -0.94 1.29
N GLY A 11 -45.12 -1.08 0.01
CA GLY A 11 -44.03 -1.92 -0.43
C GLY A 11 -42.69 -1.27 -0.09
N THR A 12 -42.01 -1.79 0.94
CA THR A 12 -40.61 -1.51 1.18
C THR A 12 -39.81 -2.12 0.04
N ALA A 13 -39.46 -1.30 -0.95
CA ALA A 13 -38.48 -1.66 -1.94
C ALA A 13 -37.10 -1.71 -1.22
N LEU A 14 -36.65 -2.93 -0.94
CA LEU A 14 -35.24 -3.22 -0.68
C LEU A 14 -34.49 -2.88 -1.96
N LEU A 15 -33.96 -1.68 -2.03
CA LEU A 15 -32.91 -1.33 -2.97
C LEU A 15 -31.66 -2.13 -2.55
N ALA A 16 -31.61 -3.40 -2.97
CA ALA A 16 -30.34 -4.09 -3.15
C ALA A 16 -29.62 -3.30 -4.24
N GLY A 17 -28.72 -2.40 -3.79
CA GLY A 17 -27.80 -1.73 -4.69
C GLY A 17 -27.02 -2.81 -5.43
N CYS A 18 -27.40 -3.07 -6.67
CA CYS A 18 -26.50 -3.72 -7.63
C CYS A 18 -25.28 -2.81 -7.72
N VAL A 19 -24.24 -3.16 -6.95
CA VAL A 19 -22.92 -2.62 -7.23
C VAL A 19 -22.66 -3.04 -8.67
N ASP A 20 -22.55 -2.06 -9.56
CA ASP A 20 -22.14 -2.28 -10.94
C ASP A 20 -20.72 -2.83 -10.91
N ARG A 21 -20.63 -4.17 -10.84
CA ARG A 21 -19.35 -4.87 -10.80
C ARG A 21 -18.50 -4.56 -12.04
N GLU A 22 -19.13 -4.32 -13.16
CA GLU A 22 -18.45 -4.01 -14.41
C GLU A 22 -17.88 -2.59 -14.39
N GLY A 23 -18.61 -1.62 -13.88
CA GLY A 23 -18.11 -0.26 -13.63
C GLY A 23 -17.01 -0.24 -12.58
N TYR A 24 -17.14 -1.02 -11.50
CA TYR A 24 -16.09 -1.16 -10.49
C TYR A 24 -14.81 -1.79 -11.07
N TYR A 25 -14.91 -2.87 -11.83
CA TYR A 25 -13.74 -3.50 -12.46
C TYR A 25 -13.11 -2.65 -13.56
N ASN A 26 -13.88 -1.84 -14.26
CA ASN A 26 -13.36 -0.91 -15.27
C ASN A 26 -12.69 0.29 -14.62
N SER A 27 -13.24 0.85 -13.54
CA SER A 27 -12.59 1.93 -12.77
C SER A 27 -11.30 1.46 -12.11
N VAL A 28 -11.29 0.25 -11.54
CA VAL A 28 -10.08 -0.37 -10.98
C VAL A 28 -9.03 -0.59 -12.07
N ARG A 29 -9.41 -0.98 -13.30
CA ARG A 29 -8.47 -1.13 -14.43
C ARG A 29 -7.91 0.19 -14.95
N GLU A 30 -8.70 1.25 -14.96
CA GLU A 30 -8.19 2.58 -15.33
C GLU A 30 -7.23 3.10 -14.26
N GLU A 31 -7.53 2.92 -12.98
CA GLU A 31 -6.60 3.22 -11.89
C GLU A 31 -5.37 2.29 -11.90
N GLU A 32 -5.56 1.01 -12.22
CA GLU A 32 -4.49 -0.01 -12.32
C GLU A 32 -3.52 0.26 -13.47
N SER A 33 -3.95 0.93 -14.56
CA SER A 33 -3.06 1.27 -15.66
C SER A 33 -2.12 2.44 -15.35
N HIS A 34 -2.44 3.24 -14.35
CA HIS A 34 -1.61 4.35 -13.93
C HIS A 34 -0.43 3.88 -13.07
N GLY A 35 0.78 4.23 -13.48
CA GLY A 35 2.02 3.90 -12.78
C GLY A 35 2.66 2.57 -13.19
N LEU A 36 2.11 1.82 -14.16
CA LEU A 36 2.78 0.66 -14.72
C LEU A 36 3.99 1.08 -15.54
N THR A 37 5.12 0.45 -15.27
CA THR A 37 6.40 0.74 -15.88
C THR A 37 6.76 -0.36 -16.88
N SER A 38 7.27 0.04 -18.04
CA SER A 38 7.75 -0.92 -19.06
C SER A 38 9.05 -1.55 -18.61
N LEU A 39 9.16 -2.86 -18.81
CA LEU A 39 10.41 -3.57 -18.57
C LEU A 39 11.44 -3.19 -19.64
N ARG A 40 12.66 -2.92 -19.25
CA ARG A 40 13.77 -2.71 -20.19
C ARG A 40 14.20 -4.04 -20.81
N GLY A 41 14.22 -4.09 -22.12
CA GLY A 41 14.63 -5.27 -22.88
C GLY A 41 13.63 -6.43 -22.86
N GLN A 42 14.08 -7.58 -23.30
CA GLN A 42 13.25 -8.79 -23.29
C GLN A 42 13.23 -9.41 -21.89
N PRO A 43 12.07 -9.93 -21.44
CA PRO A 43 12.00 -10.56 -20.13
C PRO A 43 12.95 -11.77 -20.03
N ALA A 44 13.78 -11.80 -18.99
CA ALA A 44 14.67 -12.91 -18.68
C ALA A 44 13.91 -14.15 -18.18
N LEU A 45 12.66 -13.99 -17.76
CA LEU A 45 11.76 -15.05 -17.34
C LEU A 45 10.45 -14.94 -18.13
N ARG A 46 9.92 -16.06 -18.62
CA ARG A 46 8.58 -16.16 -19.20
C ARG A 46 7.90 -17.43 -18.70
N TYR A 47 6.64 -17.28 -18.33
CA TYR A 47 5.82 -18.43 -17.95
C TYR A 47 5.19 -19.09 -19.18
N SER A 48 4.92 -20.38 -19.07
CA SER A 48 4.16 -21.13 -20.10
C SER A 48 2.68 -20.73 -20.09
N ASP A 49 1.94 -21.15 -21.11
CA ASP A 49 0.48 -20.95 -21.21
C ASP A 49 -0.34 -21.79 -20.20
N ASP A 50 0.32 -22.65 -19.42
CA ASP A 50 -0.35 -23.46 -18.38
C ASP A 50 -0.62 -22.59 -17.14
N TRP A 51 -1.80 -21.99 -17.11
CA TRP A 51 -2.23 -21.11 -16.05
C TRP A 51 -2.32 -21.79 -14.67
N SER A 52 -2.47 -23.10 -14.58
CA SER A 52 -2.52 -23.83 -13.31
C SER A 52 -1.21 -23.72 -12.53
N ARG A 53 -0.12 -23.40 -13.21
CA ARG A 53 1.23 -23.25 -12.66
C ARG A 53 1.65 -21.81 -12.44
N TRP A 54 0.86 -20.83 -12.85
CA TRP A 54 1.22 -19.42 -12.67
C TRP A 54 1.29 -19.03 -11.20
N PRO A 55 2.23 -18.15 -10.82
CA PRO A 55 2.22 -17.59 -9.49
C PRO A 55 0.94 -16.76 -9.28
N ARG A 56 0.31 -16.92 -8.13
CA ARG A 56 -0.80 -16.06 -7.70
C ARG A 56 -0.24 -14.95 -6.82
N VAL A 57 -0.16 -13.76 -7.42
CA VAL A 57 0.55 -12.60 -6.89
C VAL A 57 -0.46 -11.59 -6.35
N TYR A 58 -0.48 -11.41 -5.05
CA TYR A 58 -1.34 -10.44 -4.39
C TYR A 58 -0.48 -9.41 -3.65
N GLY A 59 -1.02 -8.26 -3.31
CA GLY A 59 -0.20 -7.31 -2.59
C GLY A 59 -0.89 -6.02 -2.21
N ALA A 60 -0.19 -5.27 -1.37
CA ALA A 60 -0.60 -3.96 -0.90
C ALA A 60 -0.69 -2.96 -2.06
N THR A 61 -1.64 -2.04 -1.95
CA THR A 61 -1.90 -0.99 -2.94
C THR A 61 -0.63 -0.21 -3.30
N ALA A 62 0.17 0.19 -2.32
CA ALA A 62 1.39 0.97 -2.58
C ALA A 62 2.43 0.24 -3.43
N LEU A 63 2.46 -1.09 -3.41
CA LEU A 63 3.41 -1.91 -4.16
C LEU A 63 2.85 -2.42 -5.50
N TYR A 64 1.58 -2.12 -5.82
CA TYR A 64 0.92 -2.59 -7.02
C TYR A 64 1.72 -2.30 -8.31
N PRO A 65 2.23 -1.08 -8.55
CA PRO A 65 2.99 -0.80 -9.77
C PRO A 65 4.21 -1.70 -9.95
N LEU A 66 4.87 -2.13 -8.88
CA LEU A 66 6.01 -3.03 -8.95
C LEU A 66 5.61 -4.43 -9.46
N TYR A 67 4.75 -5.10 -8.68
CA TYR A 67 4.42 -6.49 -8.99
C TYR A 67 3.51 -6.65 -10.21
N ALA A 68 2.68 -5.65 -10.50
CA ALA A 68 1.85 -5.66 -11.71
C ALA A 68 2.68 -5.45 -12.98
N SER A 69 3.63 -4.49 -12.98
CA SER A 69 4.53 -4.30 -14.12
C SER A 69 5.32 -5.55 -14.47
N ALA A 70 5.83 -6.26 -13.46
CA ALA A 70 6.50 -7.54 -13.65
C ALA A 70 5.52 -8.61 -14.17
N TYR A 71 4.39 -8.78 -13.49
CA TYR A 71 3.43 -9.84 -13.80
C TYR A 71 2.95 -9.79 -15.24
N TYR A 72 2.51 -8.62 -15.72
CA TYR A 72 2.02 -8.43 -17.10
C TYR A 72 3.09 -8.66 -18.18
N LYS A 73 4.36 -8.70 -17.81
CA LYS A 73 5.46 -8.96 -18.75
C LYS A 73 5.96 -10.41 -18.70
N LEU A 74 5.92 -11.02 -17.54
CA LEU A 74 6.45 -12.36 -17.29
C LEU A 74 5.41 -13.46 -17.50
N VAL A 75 4.14 -13.18 -17.17
CA VAL A 75 3.03 -14.11 -17.25
C VAL A 75 2.22 -13.85 -18.53
N PRO A 76 1.92 -14.87 -19.33
CA PRO A 76 1.13 -14.70 -20.55
C PRO A 76 -0.27 -14.18 -20.23
N GLU A 77 -0.81 -13.33 -21.10
CA GLU A 77 -2.21 -12.95 -21.02
C GLU A 77 -3.09 -14.18 -21.30
N PRO A 78 -4.16 -14.43 -20.52
CA PRO A 78 -5.08 -15.54 -20.77
C PRO A 78 -5.64 -15.47 -22.20
N LYS A 79 -5.63 -16.60 -22.89
CA LYS A 79 -6.17 -16.69 -24.26
C LYS A 79 -7.66 -16.44 -24.33
N ASP A 80 -8.36 -16.87 -23.28
CA ASP A 80 -9.77 -16.60 -23.10
C ASP A 80 -9.92 -15.29 -22.32
N LYS A 81 -10.46 -14.28 -23.02
CA LYS A 81 -10.69 -12.94 -22.45
C LYS A 81 -12.07 -12.80 -21.80
N ASP A 82 -12.88 -13.85 -21.80
CA ASP A 82 -14.12 -13.88 -21.05
C ASP A 82 -13.81 -13.89 -19.55
N ARG A 83 -14.19 -12.81 -18.87
CA ARG A 83 -13.96 -12.63 -17.42
C ARG A 83 -14.68 -13.67 -16.55
N THR A 84 -15.63 -14.42 -17.11
CA THR A 84 -16.32 -15.52 -16.44
C THR A 84 -15.58 -16.84 -16.58
N SER A 85 -14.58 -16.92 -17.46
CA SER A 85 -13.82 -18.13 -17.71
C SER A 85 -12.94 -18.52 -16.52
N LEU A 86 -12.64 -19.81 -16.40
CA LEU A 86 -11.72 -20.32 -15.39
C LEU A 86 -10.30 -19.76 -15.56
N ALA A 87 -9.87 -19.55 -16.81
CA ALA A 87 -8.56 -18.97 -17.12
C ALA A 87 -8.45 -17.54 -16.60
N TRP A 88 -9.49 -16.72 -16.77
CA TRP A 88 -9.54 -15.38 -16.24
C TRP A 88 -9.59 -15.35 -14.71
N GLN A 89 -10.42 -16.20 -14.10
CA GLN A 89 -10.50 -16.32 -12.63
C GLN A 89 -9.20 -16.82 -12.02
N ALA A 90 -8.44 -17.62 -12.76
CA ALA A 90 -7.13 -18.11 -12.37
C ALA A 90 -5.97 -17.15 -12.68
N TYR A 91 -6.23 -16.08 -13.44
CA TYR A 91 -5.24 -15.04 -13.71
C TYR A 91 -4.85 -14.37 -12.38
N GLY A 92 -3.67 -14.77 -11.92
CA GLY A 92 -3.30 -14.73 -10.51
C GLY A 92 -2.78 -13.40 -10.00
N LEU A 93 -3.15 -12.27 -10.61
CA LEU A 93 -2.76 -10.95 -10.14
C LEU A 93 -3.93 -10.25 -9.46
N GLN A 94 -3.74 -9.84 -8.19
CA GLN A 94 -4.75 -9.06 -7.49
C GLN A 94 -4.13 -7.94 -6.65
N GLN A 95 -4.66 -6.75 -6.83
CA GLN A 95 -4.45 -5.66 -5.89
C GLN A 95 -5.36 -5.89 -4.67
N THR A 96 -4.73 -6.03 -3.50
CA THR A 96 -5.43 -6.15 -2.22
C THR A 96 -4.88 -5.12 -1.26
N ARG A 97 -5.34 -5.13 -0.02
CA ARG A 97 -4.66 -4.44 1.08
C ARG A 97 -3.72 -5.41 1.76
N THR A 98 -2.82 -4.91 2.62
CA THR A 98 -1.84 -5.75 3.34
C THR A 98 -2.52 -6.86 4.14
N ALA A 99 -3.61 -6.55 4.84
CA ALA A 99 -4.34 -7.52 5.65
C ALA A 99 -4.88 -8.69 4.80
N GLU A 100 -5.58 -8.37 3.71
CA GLU A 100 -6.14 -9.37 2.81
C GLU A 100 -5.06 -10.18 2.08
N ALA A 101 -3.92 -9.56 1.77
CA ALA A 101 -2.79 -10.27 1.16
C ALA A 101 -2.25 -11.35 2.10
N TYR A 102 -1.99 -11.01 3.37
CA TYR A 102 -1.55 -12.00 4.37
C TYR A 102 -2.57 -13.12 4.57
N ASP A 103 -3.85 -12.77 4.71
CA ASP A 103 -4.91 -13.77 4.86
C ASP A 103 -5.00 -14.70 3.64
N SER A 104 -4.81 -14.17 2.44
CA SER A 104 -4.81 -14.94 1.20
C SER A 104 -3.62 -15.90 1.11
N LEU A 105 -2.44 -15.46 1.57
CA LEU A 105 -1.25 -16.32 1.62
C LEU A 105 -1.41 -17.42 2.67
N ILE A 106 -1.95 -17.10 3.85
CA ILE A 106 -2.20 -18.06 4.93
C ILE A 106 -3.25 -19.09 4.49
N LYS A 107 -4.30 -18.69 3.77
CA LYS A 107 -5.32 -19.60 3.21
C LYS A 107 -4.84 -20.38 1.99
N GLY A 108 -3.79 -19.92 1.31
CA GLY A 108 -3.23 -20.57 0.12
C GLY A 108 -3.88 -20.11 -1.19
N SER A 109 -4.70 -19.07 -1.20
CA SER A 109 -5.22 -18.46 -2.42
C SER A 109 -4.16 -17.61 -3.14
N ALA A 110 -3.24 -16.99 -2.42
CA ALA A 110 -2.03 -16.40 -2.98
C ALA A 110 -0.83 -17.34 -2.81
N THR A 111 0.18 -17.26 -3.68
CA THR A 111 1.44 -18.00 -3.56
C THR A 111 2.62 -17.09 -3.21
N VAL A 112 2.55 -15.84 -3.57
CA VAL A 112 3.46 -14.77 -3.17
C VAL A 112 2.67 -13.48 -2.95
N ILE A 113 3.06 -12.72 -1.92
CA ILE A 113 2.47 -11.41 -1.66
C ILE A 113 3.55 -10.33 -1.55
N PHE A 114 3.18 -9.12 -2.00
CA PHE A 114 4.02 -7.93 -1.96
C PHE A 114 3.47 -6.98 -0.89
N VAL A 115 4.18 -6.87 0.22
CA VAL A 115 3.65 -6.23 1.43
C VAL A 115 4.76 -5.59 2.28
N ALA A 116 4.35 -4.79 3.27
CA ALA A 116 5.20 -4.41 4.39
C ALA A 116 5.35 -5.59 5.38
N GLN A 117 6.14 -5.38 6.44
CA GLN A 117 6.26 -6.34 7.53
C GLN A 117 4.90 -6.73 8.13
N PRO A 118 4.75 -7.96 8.64
CA PRO A 118 3.52 -8.41 9.26
C PRO A 118 3.25 -7.73 10.60
N SER A 119 1.99 -7.53 10.92
CA SER A 119 1.56 -7.23 12.28
C SER A 119 1.70 -8.45 13.19
N GLU A 120 1.69 -8.25 14.51
CA GLU A 120 1.67 -9.37 15.47
C GLU A 120 0.42 -10.25 15.27
N GLY A 121 -0.73 -9.65 14.93
CA GLY A 121 -1.95 -10.40 14.60
C GLY A 121 -1.78 -11.27 13.36
N GLN A 122 -1.10 -10.80 12.33
CA GLN A 122 -0.82 -11.58 11.11
C GLN A 122 0.15 -12.73 11.38
N LYS A 123 1.20 -12.50 12.19
CA LYS A 123 2.13 -13.56 12.62
C LYS A 123 1.39 -14.65 13.38
N LYS A 124 0.57 -14.26 14.35
CA LYS A 124 -0.22 -15.19 15.17
C LYS A 124 -1.18 -16.02 14.32
N ARG A 125 -1.89 -15.40 13.36
CA ARG A 125 -2.79 -16.14 12.45
C ARG A 125 -2.04 -17.16 11.59
N ALA A 126 -0.84 -16.82 11.11
CA ALA A 126 0.00 -17.77 10.37
C ALA A 126 0.43 -18.96 11.25
N GLU A 127 0.85 -18.68 12.49
CA GLU A 127 1.23 -19.71 13.46
C GLU A 127 0.05 -20.63 13.82
N GLU A 128 -1.12 -20.06 14.12
CA GLU A 128 -2.34 -20.82 14.43
C GLU A 128 -2.79 -21.69 13.24
N ALA A 129 -2.54 -21.25 12.02
CA ALA A 129 -2.81 -22.01 10.80
C ALA A 129 -1.70 -23.04 10.48
N GLY A 130 -0.63 -23.11 11.26
CA GLY A 130 0.54 -23.96 10.99
C GLY A 130 1.31 -23.56 9.73
N VAL A 131 1.20 -22.30 9.27
CA VAL A 131 1.83 -21.79 8.06
C VAL A 131 3.09 -21.01 8.42
N LYS A 132 4.22 -21.52 7.98
CA LYS A 132 5.50 -20.81 8.07
C LYS A 132 5.67 -19.90 6.86
N LEU A 133 6.03 -18.65 7.13
CA LEU A 133 6.22 -17.61 6.13
C LEU A 133 7.70 -17.30 5.93
N LYS A 134 8.09 -17.12 4.67
CA LYS A 134 9.44 -16.70 4.26
C LYS A 134 9.36 -15.28 3.72
N TYR A 135 10.15 -14.39 4.30
CA TYR A 135 10.23 -12.97 3.95
C TYR A 135 11.49 -12.71 3.12
N THR A 136 11.32 -12.06 1.97
CA THR A 136 12.42 -11.68 1.07
C THR A 136 12.31 -10.19 0.80
N ALA A 137 13.20 -9.39 1.37
CA ALA A 137 13.28 -7.97 1.07
C ALA A 137 13.78 -7.77 -0.37
N PHE A 138 13.19 -6.84 -1.12
CA PHE A 138 13.56 -6.61 -2.53
C PHE A 138 13.64 -5.15 -2.94
N ALA A 139 13.01 -4.25 -2.19
CA ALA A 139 12.98 -2.82 -2.45
C ALA A 139 12.95 -2.05 -1.13
N ARG A 140 13.29 -0.76 -1.20
CA ARG A 140 13.29 0.14 -0.05
C ARG A 140 12.40 1.34 -0.31
N GLU A 141 11.78 1.83 0.76
CA GLU A 141 10.84 2.94 0.76
C GLU A 141 11.03 3.79 2.02
N ALA A 142 10.44 5.00 2.05
CA ALA A 142 10.36 5.80 3.26
C ALA A 142 8.93 5.87 3.81
N PHE A 143 8.84 5.70 5.12
CA PHE A 143 7.64 5.95 5.88
C PHE A 143 7.63 7.41 6.34
N VAL A 144 6.64 8.19 5.90
CA VAL A 144 6.65 9.64 6.01
C VAL A 144 5.46 10.16 6.80
N PHE A 145 5.65 11.32 7.44
CA PHE A 145 4.60 12.08 8.10
C PHE A 145 4.17 13.24 7.22
N ILE A 146 2.86 13.43 7.13
CA ILE A 146 2.24 14.46 6.30
C ILE A 146 1.40 15.40 7.15
N VAL A 147 1.45 16.68 6.80
CA VAL A 147 0.62 17.74 7.35
C VAL A 147 0.10 18.62 6.22
N ASP A 148 -0.90 19.43 6.48
CA ASP A 148 -1.36 20.47 5.55
C ASP A 148 -0.19 21.40 5.16
N ILE A 149 -0.18 21.86 3.90
CA ILE A 149 0.88 22.72 3.36
C ILE A 149 1.05 24.01 4.16
N ASN A 150 -0.02 24.52 4.77
CA ASN A 150 -0.03 25.75 5.58
C ASN A 150 0.38 25.53 7.05
N ASN A 151 0.57 24.28 7.49
CA ASN A 151 1.07 24.03 8.83
C ASN A 151 2.48 24.64 8.98
N PRO A 152 2.75 25.49 9.99
CA PRO A 152 4.06 26.15 10.13
C PRO A 152 5.19 25.20 10.52
N VAL A 153 4.89 24.01 11.04
CA VAL A 153 5.91 23.02 11.42
C VAL A 153 6.48 22.34 10.18
N ASN A 154 7.81 22.31 10.06
CA ASN A 154 8.51 21.68 8.94
C ASN A 154 9.34 20.46 9.36
N SER A 155 9.62 20.32 10.65
CA SER A 155 10.40 19.21 11.18
C SER A 155 9.91 18.83 12.57
N LEU A 156 9.95 17.53 12.88
CA LEU A 156 9.77 16.98 14.23
C LEU A 156 10.96 16.10 14.58
N SER A 157 11.29 16.02 15.87
CA SER A 157 12.17 14.93 16.32
C SER A 157 11.40 13.62 16.41
N GLU A 158 12.10 12.48 16.41
CA GLU A 158 11.47 11.18 16.66
C GLU A 158 10.73 11.14 17.99
N HIS A 159 11.27 11.81 19.01
CA HIS A 159 10.61 11.94 20.31
C HIS A 159 9.30 12.72 20.21
N GLN A 160 9.29 13.86 19.49
CA GLN A 160 8.08 14.66 19.28
C GLN A 160 7.01 13.88 18.51
N VAL A 161 7.40 13.08 17.50
CA VAL A 161 6.46 12.19 16.80
C VAL A 161 5.82 11.21 17.80
N LYS A 162 6.62 10.52 18.62
CA LYS A 162 6.10 9.61 19.66
C LYS A 162 5.16 10.31 20.65
N ASP A 163 5.51 11.50 21.10
CA ASP A 163 4.69 12.28 22.04
C ASP A 163 3.36 12.75 21.43
N ILE A 164 3.33 13.09 20.14
CA ILE A 164 2.10 13.42 19.42
C ILE A 164 1.20 12.18 19.31
N PHE A 165 1.73 11.09 18.81
CA PHE A 165 0.93 9.88 18.53
C PHE A 165 0.58 9.09 19.82
N SER A 166 1.25 9.33 20.93
CA SER A 166 0.85 8.83 22.26
C SER A 166 -0.12 9.76 23.01
N GLY A 167 -0.34 10.99 22.49
CA GLY A 167 -1.21 11.99 23.12
C GLY A 167 -0.57 12.82 24.21
N LYS A 168 0.72 12.65 24.53
CA LYS A 168 1.44 13.49 25.46
C LYS A 168 1.54 14.94 24.97
N THR A 169 1.70 15.13 23.66
CA THR A 169 1.64 16.42 22.99
C THR A 169 0.38 16.53 22.15
N SER A 170 -0.54 17.39 22.56
CA SER A 170 -1.86 17.54 21.93
C SER A 170 -2.05 18.89 21.21
N ARG A 171 -1.07 19.77 21.23
CA ARG A 171 -1.14 21.09 20.59
C ARG A 171 0.13 21.40 19.80
N TRP A 172 -0.05 22.00 18.62
CA TRP A 172 1.04 22.34 17.72
C TRP A 172 2.03 23.37 18.30
N ASN A 173 1.59 24.29 19.17
CA ASN A 173 2.48 25.28 19.79
C ASN A 173 3.58 24.64 20.68
N LYS A 174 3.42 23.39 21.07
CA LYS A 174 4.45 22.64 21.83
C LYS A 174 5.60 22.15 20.96
N VAL A 175 5.43 22.20 19.64
CA VAL A 175 6.42 21.76 18.64
C VAL A 175 6.71 22.83 17.59
N GLY A 176 6.46 24.10 17.93
CA GLY A 176 6.79 25.25 17.07
C GLY A 176 5.69 25.66 16.09
N GLY A 177 4.49 25.14 16.25
CA GLY A 177 3.33 25.49 15.44
C GLY A 177 2.40 26.51 16.09
N SER A 178 1.20 26.63 15.52
CA SER A 178 0.10 27.49 16.01
C SER A 178 -0.52 26.95 17.31
N ASP A 179 -1.32 27.75 17.99
CA ASP A 179 -2.04 27.30 19.19
C ASP A 179 -3.33 26.55 18.84
N GLU A 180 -3.16 25.44 18.14
CA GLU A 180 -4.23 24.55 17.71
C GLU A 180 -4.04 23.13 18.24
N HIS A 181 -5.14 22.41 18.40
CA HIS A 181 -5.09 20.99 18.74
C HIS A 181 -4.57 20.17 17.56
N ILE A 182 -3.73 19.19 17.86
CA ILE A 182 -3.25 18.24 16.85
C ILE A 182 -4.33 17.16 16.62
N LYS A 183 -4.85 17.10 15.40
CA LYS A 183 -5.72 16.01 14.96
C LYS A 183 -4.86 14.88 14.41
N VAL A 184 -4.84 13.76 15.13
CA VAL A 184 -4.05 12.57 14.76
C VAL A 184 -4.94 11.59 13.99
N TRP A 185 -4.56 11.29 12.76
CA TRP A 185 -5.21 10.27 11.94
C TRP A 185 -4.45 8.96 12.00
N GLN A 186 -5.16 7.85 12.08
CA GLN A 186 -4.60 6.50 12.17
C GLN A 186 -5.14 5.60 11.06
N ARG A 187 -4.51 4.45 10.89
CA ARG A 187 -4.92 3.40 9.97
C ARG A 187 -5.41 2.17 10.75
N PRO A 188 -6.19 1.27 10.11
CA PRO A 188 -6.60 0.02 10.73
C PRO A 188 -5.41 -0.83 11.19
N GLU A 189 -5.61 -1.63 12.24
CA GLU A 189 -4.57 -2.39 12.95
C GLU A 189 -3.66 -3.23 12.02
N ASP A 190 -4.24 -3.97 11.08
CA ASP A 190 -3.48 -4.85 10.18
C ASP A 190 -3.06 -4.19 8.86
N SER A 191 -3.23 -2.87 8.71
CA SER A 191 -2.70 -2.18 7.53
C SER A 191 -1.18 -2.08 7.61
N GLY A 192 -0.52 -2.13 6.44
CA GLY A 192 0.95 -2.05 6.38
C GLY A 192 1.50 -0.79 7.03
N SER A 193 0.86 0.37 6.81
CA SER A 193 1.29 1.64 7.41
C SER A 193 1.08 1.68 8.93
N GLN A 194 0.01 1.08 9.46
CA GLN A 194 -0.19 1.00 10.92
C GLN A 194 0.83 0.07 11.56
N THR A 195 1.15 -1.04 10.92
CA THR A 195 2.18 -1.97 11.39
C THR A 195 3.55 -1.29 11.47
N ILE A 196 3.93 -0.53 10.44
CA ILE A 196 5.18 0.25 10.44
C ILE A 196 5.13 1.34 11.52
N MET A 197 4.02 2.05 11.64
CA MET A 197 3.86 3.08 12.67
C MET A 197 4.09 2.51 14.08
N LYS A 198 3.50 1.36 14.39
CA LYS A 198 3.65 0.71 15.69
C LYS A 198 5.04 0.13 15.91
N GLY A 199 5.55 -0.62 14.94
CA GLY A 199 6.80 -1.38 15.09
C GLY A 199 8.07 -0.54 14.95
N LEU A 200 8.10 0.37 13.96
CA LEU A 200 9.29 1.17 13.66
C LEU A 200 9.30 2.50 14.42
N VAL A 201 8.17 3.22 14.41
CA VAL A 201 8.10 4.58 14.97
C VAL A 201 7.82 4.55 16.46
N MET A 202 6.71 3.95 16.88
CA MET A 202 6.27 3.99 18.27
C MET A 202 7.03 3.00 19.16
N GLN A 203 7.37 1.83 18.61
CA GLN A 203 8.05 0.76 19.39
C GLN A 203 7.26 0.42 20.67
N ASP A 204 7.88 0.55 21.84
CA ASP A 204 7.24 0.29 23.14
C ASP A 204 6.32 1.43 23.63
N THR A 205 6.24 2.54 22.89
CA THR A 205 5.38 3.69 23.26
C THR A 205 3.94 3.43 22.80
N PRO A 206 2.96 3.34 23.70
CA PRO A 206 1.57 3.13 23.33
C PRO A 206 1.04 4.30 22.50
N MET A 207 0.32 4.00 21.45
CA MET A 207 -0.42 5.01 20.66
C MET A 207 -1.70 5.42 21.39
N LEU A 208 -2.20 6.61 21.03
CA LEU A 208 -3.57 7.02 21.35
C LEU A 208 -4.55 5.91 20.95
N PRO A 209 -5.58 5.63 21.78
CA PRO A 209 -6.62 4.69 21.40
C PRO A 209 -7.27 5.09 20.07
N ALA A 210 -7.35 4.14 19.16
CA ALA A 210 -7.98 4.34 17.86
C ALA A 210 -9.50 4.54 18.03
N LYS A 211 -10.01 5.71 17.66
CA LYS A 211 -11.46 6.00 17.62
C LYS A 211 -11.96 5.81 16.19
N LYS A 212 -13.18 5.29 16.02
CA LYS A 212 -13.77 5.13 14.68
C LYS A 212 -13.70 6.40 13.82
N SER A 213 -13.85 7.57 14.43
CA SER A 213 -13.80 8.89 13.75
C SER A 213 -12.39 9.35 13.38
N THR A 214 -11.35 8.62 13.76
CA THR A 214 -9.95 8.97 13.47
C THR A 214 -9.16 7.84 12.81
N VAL A 215 -9.83 6.72 12.49
CA VAL A 215 -9.25 5.61 11.74
C VAL A 215 -9.77 5.65 10.31
N ILE A 216 -8.86 5.77 9.35
CA ILE A 216 -9.19 5.83 7.93
C ILE A 216 -8.75 4.53 7.26
N ASP A 217 -9.72 3.86 6.65
CA ASP A 217 -9.54 2.54 6.07
C ASP A 217 -8.65 2.55 4.81
N LEU A 218 -8.79 3.57 3.96
CA LEU A 218 -8.02 3.71 2.74
C LEU A 218 -6.88 4.73 2.89
N MET A 219 -5.74 4.43 2.29
CA MET A 219 -4.55 5.30 2.35
C MET A 219 -4.82 6.68 1.72
N GLY A 220 -5.47 6.72 0.57
CA GLY A 220 -5.89 7.95 -0.08
C GLY A 220 -6.82 8.81 0.79
N GLY A 221 -7.75 8.16 1.49
CA GLY A 221 -8.64 8.84 2.43
C GLY A 221 -7.89 9.54 3.57
N LEU A 222 -6.83 8.92 4.12
CA LEU A 222 -6.01 9.55 5.15
C LEU A 222 -5.33 10.83 4.63
N ILE A 223 -4.83 10.81 3.41
CA ILE A 223 -4.20 11.99 2.78
C ILE A 223 -5.24 13.10 2.60
N THR A 224 -6.46 12.74 2.17
CA THR A 224 -7.58 13.70 2.05
C THR A 224 -7.91 14.37 3.38
N GLU A 225 -8.01 13.58 4.44
CA GLU A 225 -8.31 14.12 5.78
C GLU A 225 -7.21 15.05 6.29
N VAL A 226 -5.95 14.75 6.02
CA VAL A 226 -4.84 15.63 6.38
C VAL A 226 -4.87 16.95 5.60
N ALA A 227 -5.20 16.86 4.30
CA ALA A 227 -5.23 18.04 3.42
C ALA A 227 -6.40 18.99 3.70
N ASP A 228 -7.54 18.45 4.16
CA ASP A 228 -8.83 19.16 4.03
C ASP A 228 -9.61 19.25 5.35
N TYR A 229 -9.05 18.71 6.46
CA TYR A 229 -9.77 18.61 7.72
C TYR A 229 -10.19 20.00 8.26
N GLN A 230 -11.49 20.30 8.16
CA GLN A 230 -12.12 21.53 8.65
C GLN A 230 -11.44 22.84 8.14
N ASN A 231 -10.77 22.77 6.99
CA ASN A 231 -9.97 23.87 6.43
C ASN A 231 -8.94 24.46 7.42
N THR A 232 -8.41 23.64 8.32
CA THR A 232 -7.38 24.05 9.28
C THR A 232 -6.15 23.16 9.17
N PRO A 233 -4.94 23.71 9.31
CA PRO A 233 -3.69 22.96 9.22
C PRO A 233 -3.39 22.14 10.50
N SER A 234 -4.42 21.59 11.14
CA SER A 234 -4.32 20.95 12.45
C SER A 234 -4.01 19.45 12.40
N SER A 235 -4.18 18.83 11.24
CA SER A 235 -4.05 17.38 11.05
C SER A 235 -2.61 16.92 10.88
N ILE A 236 -2.33 15.70 11.38
CA ILE A 236 -1.13 14.92 11.07
C ILE A 236 -1.53 13.50 10.71
N GLY A 237 -0.89 12.93 9.71
CA GLY A 237 -1.04 11.55 9.29
C GLY A 237 0.29 10.96 8.84
N TYR A 238 0.26 9.71 8.40
CA TYR A 238 1.44 8.99 7.92
C TYR A 238 1.09 8.13 6.72
N THR A 239 2.08 7.93 5.86
CA THR A 239 1.93 7.17 4.61
C THR A 239 3.31 6.72 4.10
N PHE A 240 3.34 6.17 2.89
CA PHE A 240 4.59 5.88 2.19
C PHE A 240 4.90 6.99 1.19
N HIS A 241 6.17 7.36 1.07
CA HIS A 241 6.63 8.45 0.20
C HIS A 241 6.22 8.23 -1.26
N TYR A 242 6.46 7.03 -1.80
CA TYR A 242 6.11 6.65 -3.17
C TYR A 242 4.62 6.81 -3.45
N TYR A 243 3.75 6.40 -2.52
CA TYR A 243 2.30 6.46 -2.70
C TYR A 243 1.80 7.88 -2.97
N VAL A 244 2.38 8.88 -2.30
CA VAL A 244 2.02 10.29 -2.48
C VAL A 244 2.69 10.90 -3.71
N THR A 245 3.93 10.49 -4.02
CA THR A 245 4.74 11.19 -5.01
C THR A 245 4.61 10.65 -6.44
N ARG A 246 4.23 9.39 -6.60
CA ARG A 246 4.31 8.68 -7.89
C ARG A 246 3.06 7.91 -8.29
N MET A 247 2.21 7.50 -7.35
CA MET A 247 1.27 6.42 -7.62
C MET A 247 0.09 6.79 -8.52
N ASN A 248 -0.49 7.98 -8.40
CA ASN A 248 -1.57 8.40 -9.30
C ASN A 248 -1.77 9.92 -9.37
N ASP A 249 -2.46 10.38 -10.42
CA ASP A 249 -2.70 11.79 -10.69
C ASP A 249 -3.53 12.49 -9.62
N ASN A 250 -4.48 11.80 -8.99
CA ASN A 250 -5.29 12.36 -7.91
C ASN A 250 -4.44 12.64 -6.68
N MET A 251 -3.55 11.72 -6.31
CA MET A 251 -2.59 11.94 -5.24
C MET A 251 -1.61 13.06 -5.56
N LEU A 252 -1.17 13.17 -6.82
CA LEU A 252 -0.30 14.26 -7.28
C LEU A 252 -0.99 15.62 -7.17
N LYS A 253 -2.31 15.73 -7.41
CA LYS A 253 -3.08 16.96 -7.18
C LYS A 253 -3.15 17.31 -5.69
N MET A 254 -3.42 16.34 -4.84
CA MET A 254 -3.50 16.53 -3.39
C MET A 254 -2.14 16.84 -2.76
N ARG A 255 -1.04 16.39 -3.38
CA ARG A 255 0.32 16.71 -2.93
C ARG A 255 0.58 18.21 -2.81
N LYS A 256 -0.10 19.05 -3.59
CA LYS A 256 0.00 20.52 -3.49
C LYS A 256 -0.62 21.07 -2.21
N GLN A 257 -1.44 20.29 -1.52
CA GLN A 257 -2.16 20.68 -0.29
C GLN A 257 -1.50 20.11 0.96
N ILE A 258 -0.53 19.21 0.81
CA ILE A 258 0.21 18.61 1.92
C ILE A 258 1.71 18.81 1.74
N LYS A 259 2.44 18.69 2.85
CA LYS A 259 3.90 18.60 2.86
C LYS A 259 4.37 17.46 3.74
N PHE A 260 5.56 16.96 3.43
CA PHE A 260 6.26 16.01 4.29
C PHE A 260 6.99 16.74 5.41
N LEU A 261 6.94 16.18 6.60
CA LEU A 261 7.76 16.63 7.71
C LEU A 261 9.16 16.00 7.61
N ALA A 262 10.17 16.84 7.84
CA ALA A 262 11.50 16.33 8.13
C ALA A 262 11.51 15.65 9.51
N ILE A 263 12.33 14.64 9.70
CA ILE A 263 12.54 13.98 10.99
C ILE A 263 13.99 14.21 11.43
N ASN A 264 14.16 14.74 12.64
CA ASN A 264 15.47 15.17 13.15
C ASN A 264 16.19 16.14 12.18
N GLY A 265 15.43 16.96 11.46
CA GLY A 265 15.95 17.88 10.44
C GLY A 265 16.24 17.25 9.09
N VAL A 266 16.05 15.95 8.91
CA VAL A 266 16.31 15.25 7.64
C VAL A 266 14.99 15.10 6.88
N ALA A 267 14.90 15.71 5.70
CA ALA A 267 13.73 15.60 4.82
C ALA A 267 13.73 14.26 4.07
N PRO A 268 12.54 13.69 3.77
CA PRO A 268 12.43 12.46 3.00
C PRO A 268 12.61 12.69 1.48
N THR A 269 13.78 13.20 1.08
CA THR A 269 14.16 13.33 -0.33
C THR A 269 14.59 11.98 -0.89
N GLU A 270 14.53 11.81 -2.21
CA GLU A 270 15.01 10.58 -2.87
C GLU A 270 16.46 10.27 -2.51
N GLU A 271 17.30 11.30 -2.39
CA GLU A 271 18.69 11.15 -1.95
C GLU A 271 18.80 10.62 -0.53
N ASN A 272 18.07 11.22 0.43
CA ASN A 272 18.10 10.82 1.83
C ASN A 272 17.47 9.44 2.07
N ILE A 273 16.53 9.03 1.21
CA ILE A 273 15.96 7.68 1.22
C ILE A 273 16.99 6.68 0.67
N ARG A 274 17.63 7.00 -0.45
CA ARG A 274 18.63 6.14 -1.11
C ARG A 274 19.86 5.91 -0.23
N ASN A 275 20.41 6.96 0.37
CA ASN A 275 21.60 6.88 1.22
C ASN A 275 21.32 6.46 2.67
N GLY A 276 20.04 6.29 3.05
CA GLY A 276 19.64 5.83 4.37
C GLY A 276 19.75 6.87 5.50
N THR A 277 19.90 8.17 5.17
CA THR A 277 19.98 9.22 6.21
C THR A 277 18.62 9.61 6.76
N TYR A 278 17.51 9.41 6.01
CA TYR A 278 16.17 9.58 6.55
C TYR A 278 15.87 8.49 7.58
N PRO A 279 15.38 8.82 8.81
CA PRO A 279 15.31 7.84 9.90
C PRO A 279 14.32 6.68 9.69
N TYR A 280 13.23 6.91 8.99
CA TYR A 280 12.17 5.90 8.83
C TYR A 280 12.22 5.25 7.45
N ILE A 281 13.29 4.52 7.20
CA ILE A 281 13.44 3.67 6.03
C ILE A 281 12.78 2.32 6.32
N VAL A 282 12.02 1.82 5.33
CA VAL A 282 11.32 0.53 5.41
C VAL A 282 11.64 -0.31 4.18
N ASP A 283 11.78 -1.61 4.38
CA ASP A 283 11.90 -2.54 3.28
C ASP A 283 10.51 -3.04 2.83
N ALA A 284 10.35 -3.23 1.54
CA ALA A 284 9.23 -3.93 0.94
C ALA A 284 9.60 -5.41 0.79
N TYR A 285 8.65 -6.28 1.07
CA TYR A 285 8.87 -7.72 1.09
C TYR A 285 8.03 -8.45 0.06
N MET A 286 8.64 -9.43 -0.57
CA MET A 286 7.94 -10.58 -1.13
C MET A 286 7.83 -11.62 -0.02
N VAL A 287 6.61 -12.07 0.26
CA VAL A 287 6.38 -13.11 1.27
C VAL A 287 5.76 -14.33 0.60
N THR A 288 6.32 -15.49 0.87
CA THR A 288 5.83 -16.79 0.43
C THR A 288 5.60 -17.70 1.63
N ARG A 289 4.97 -18.83 1.44
CA ARG A 289 5.12 -19.94 2.38
C ARG A 289 6.55 -20.46 2.33
N GLU A 290 7.02 -21.14 3.39
CA GLU A 290 8.40 -21.63 3.52
C GLU A 290 8.88 -22.45 2.29
N ASN A 291 7.98 -23.26 1.71
CA ASN A 291 8.25 -24.08 0.53
C ASN A 291 7.34 -23.65 -0.63
N PRO A 292 7.67 -22.57 -1.36
CA PRO A 292 6.89 -22.13 -2.50
C PRO A 292 7.01 -23.10 -3.68
N THR A 293 6.06 -23.05 -4.61
CA THR A 293 6.18 -23.77 -5.88
C THR A 293 7.39 -23.28 -6.67
N PRO A 294 7.99 -24.11 -7.55
CA PRO A 294 9.11 -23.68 -8.40
C PRO A 294 8.80 -22.42 -9.21
N GLU A 295 7.57 -22.29 -9.71
CA GLU A 295 7.14 -21.12 -10.48
C GLU A 295 7.06 -19.86 -9.61
N THR A 296 6.56 -20.00 -8.39
CA THR A 296 6.57 -18.89 -7.43
C THR A 296 8.00 -18.50 -7.05
N GLN A 297 8.88 -19.46 -6.81
CA GLN A 297 10.28 -19.17 -6.51
C GLN A 297 10.99 -18.45 -7.66
N LYS A 298 10.74 -18.86 -8.92
CA LYS A 298 11.26 -18.14 -10.10
C LYS A 298 10.83 -16.69 -10.16
N PHE A 299 9.58 -16.38 -9.76
CA PHE A 299 9.08 -15.01 -9.71
C PHE A 299 9.82 -14.17 -8.65
N VAL A 300 10.04 -14.75 -7.47
CA VAL A 300 10.82 -14.14 -6.41
C VAL A 300 12.27 -13.90 -6.85
N ASP A 301 12.93 -14.92 -7.41
CA ASP A 301 14.31 -14.85 -7.85
C ASP A 301 14.50 -13.82 -8.97
N TRP A 302 13.50 -13.68 -9.86
CA TRP A 302 13.54 -12.68 -10.91
C TRP A 302 13.57 -11.25 -10.33
N PHE A 303 12.79 -10.95 -9.28
CA PHE A 303 12.83 -9.63 -8.63
C PHE A 303 14.19 -9.34 -7.98
N LEU A 304 14.93 -10.35 -7.56
CA LEU A 304 16.28 -10.19 -7.01
C LEU A 304 17.36 -10.11 -8.11
N SER A 305 17.01 -10.43 -9.34
CA SER A 305 17.92 -10.34 -10.48
C SER A 305 18.20 -8.88 -10.88
N PRO A 306 19.28 -8.61 -11.63
CA PRO A 306 19.55 -7.27 -12.15
C PRO A 306 18.39 -6.65 -12.94
N GLN A 307 17.64 -7.45 -13.72
CA GLN A 307 16.47 -6.96 -14.46
C GLN A 307 15.29 -6.60 -13.54
N GLY A 308 15.04 -7.40 -12.50
CA GLY A 308 14.01 -7.11 -11.50
C GLY A 308 14.35 -5.86 -10.68
N GLN A 309 15.62 -5.69 -10.29
CA GLN A 309 16.08 -4.51 -9.57
C GLN A 309 16.08 -3.25 -10.45
N GLN A 310 16.32 -3.40 -11.75
CA GLN A 310 16.13 -2.30 -12.70
C GLN A 310 14.66 -1.85 -12.76
N LEU A 311 13.72 -2.80 -12.75
CA LEU A 311 12.29 -2.46 -12.69
C LEU A 311 11.95 -1.74 -11.38
N VAL A 312 12.49 -2.18 -10.25
CA VAL A 312 12.30 -1.53 -8.95
C VAL A 312 12.72 -0.05 -9.02
N GLU A 313 13.87 0.24 -9.61
CA GLU A 313 14.37 1.60 -9.80
C GLU A 313 13.51 2.40 -10.79
N ASP A 314 13.14 1.81 -11.92
CA ASP A 314 12.33 2.47 -12.97
C ASP A 314 10.94 2.83 -12.48
N VAL A 315 10.36 2.03 -11.58
CA VAL A 315 9.09 2.35 -10.90
C VAL A 315 9.27 3.52 -9.94
N GLY A 316 10.44 3.68 -9.33
CA GLY A 316 10.77 4.78 -8.43
C GLY A 316 10.97 4.37 -6.96
N TYR A 317 11.14 3.08 -6.70
CA TYR A 317 11.61 2.55 -5.42
C TYR A 317 13.14 2.48 -5.39
N VAL A 318 13.71 2.33 -4.21
CA VAL A 318 15.15 2.11 -4.07
C VAL A 318 15.43 0.61 -4.13
N PRO A 319 16.22 0.12 -5.13
CA PRO A 319 16.59 -1.27 -5.20
C PRO A 319 17.53 -1.65 -4.04
N LEU A 320 17.45 -2.91 -3.59
CA LEU A 320 18.32 -3.46 -2.54
C LEU A 320 19.52 -4.22 -3.10
N TYR A 321 19.47 -4.58 -4.39
CA TYR A 321 20.51 -5.32 -5.08
C TYR A 321 20.99 -4.53 -6.31
N GLU A 322 22.07 -4.98 -6.94
CA GLU A 322 22.58 -4.30 -8.13
C GLU A 322 21.60 -4.46 -9.32
N ALA A 323 21.18 -3.35 -9.87
CA ALA A 323 20.48 -3.32 -11.14
C ALA A 323 21.45 -3.65 -12.30
N SER A 324 20.90 -4.08 -13.45
CA SER A 324 21.74 -4.24 -14.66
C SER A 324 22.39 -2.90 -15.01
N PRO A 325 23.69 -2.85 -15.29
CA PRO A 325 24.30 -1.64 -15.82
C PRO A 325 23.56 -1.22 -17.08
N GLU A 326 23.33 0.07 -17.23
CA GLU A 326 22.72 0.62 -18.45
C GLU A 326 23.49 0.07 -19.64
N SER A 327 22.81 -0.62 -20.54
CA SER A 327 23.33 -0.78 -21.90
C SER A 327 23.36 0.62 -22.48
N SER A 328 24.51 1.29 -22.38
CA SER A 328 24.80 2.52 -23.08
C SER A 328 24.41 2.28 -24.54
N GLY A 329 23.30 2.92 -24.97
CA GLY A 329 22.80 2.81 -26.32
C GLY A 329 23.89 3.18 -27.30
N GLN A 330 24.16 2.26 -28.20
CA GLN A 330 24.70 2.54 -29.50
C GLN A 330 23.57 2.69 -30.49
#